data_8f5ae9806b109d59221f261f3e5ac58e
#
_entry.id   8f5ae9806b109d59221f261f3e5ac58e
#
_cell.length_a   1.000
_cell.length_b   1.000
_cell.length_c   1.000
_cell.angle_alpha   90.00
_cell.angle_beta   90.00
_cell.angle_gamma   90.00
#
_symmetry.space_group_name_H-M   'P 1'
#
loop_
_entity.id
_entity.type
_entity.pdbx_description
1 polymer ?
#
loop_
_entity_poly.entity_id
_entity_poly.type
_entity_poly.pdbx_seq_one_letter_code
_entity_poly.pdbx_strand_id
1 'polypeptide(L)'
;MSYQLLRAFGRRIRWGMVGGGLDSLIGEVHRLSARLDNRFELVAGALSIDPAIAAETAAVCLLDTSRSYTDFREMAERESEREDGVEVVTIATPPHLHAEVSKLFLSKGIDVICEKPLTRTLEEAVELERFVAERPKRLFMVTHCYTGYPLVREARALVRNGALGEVRQVECDFPSGPFMTENSDRNRRHWRFRPEFMGKEAIFGEVGAHTISMAQFVSGKTPIAVSASMSILTEGRETFDDAHLLLRYPGGVLGRMWLSFVAAGNDHGLAFRVYGTKGSLIWRQTEPDTLLLQHVGRPAERLIPGHPDRLTPEGWHACRLREGHPEGYVLAFGNLYRDFADTFFARKLGQTFDERLFRIPTVQDGVHTMRVYEAAAQSNQRSGSWVNL
;
A
#
# COMPACT_ATOMS: atom_id res chain seq x y z
N MET A 1 20.72 1.10 14.32
CA MET A 1 20.53 -0.11 13.49
C MET A 1 20.40 0.17 11.98
N SER A 2 19.92 1.32 11.58
CA SER A 2 19.46 1.60 10.21
C SER A 2 20.45 1.33 9.07
N TYR A 3 21.77 1.44 9.27
CA TYR A 3 22.75 1.25 8.20
C TYR A 3 23.66 0.03 8.38
N GLN A 4 23.47 -0.79 9.40
CA GLN A 4 24.33 -1.95 9.66
C GLN A 4 24.24 -3.00 8.55
N LEU A 5 23.02 -3.31 8.10
CA LEU A 5 22.77 -4.28 7.01
C LEU A 5 23.32 -3.76 5.67
N LEU A 6 23.08 -2.48 5.34
CA LEU A 6 23.63 -1.86 4.15
C LEU A 6 25.18 -1.88 4.16
N ARG A 7 25.78 -1.55 5.30
CA ARG A 7 27.26 -1.61 5.45
C ARG A 7 27.81 -3.02 5.30
N ALA A 8 27.14 -4.02 5.87
CA ALA A 8 27.56 -5.42 5.76
C ALA A 8 27.38 -5.96 4.34
N PHE A 9 26.33 -5.52 3.62
CA PHE A 9 26.09 -5.89 2.23
C PHE A 9 27.07 -5.19 1.25
N GLY A 10 27.55 -3.99 1.61
CA GLY A 10 28.62 -3.27 0.92
C GLY A 10 28.21 -2.43 -0.28
N ARG A 11 26.95 -2.47 -0.71
CA ARG A 11 26.42 -1.67 -1.83
C ARG A 11 24.91 -1.47 -1.77
N ARG A 12 24.39 -0.62 -2.63
CA ARG A 12 22.93 -0.45 -2.84
C ARG A 12 22.35 -1.66 -3.57
N ILE A 13 21.03 -1.83 -3.42
CA ILE A 13 20.23 -2.74 -4.23
C ILE A 13 20.12 -2.16 -5.62
N ARG A 14 20.45 -2.94 -6.64
CA ARG A 14 20.21 -2.56 -8.04
C ARG A 14 18.72 -2.69 -8.32
N TRP A 15 18.10 -1.54 -8.52
CA TRP A 15 16.67 -1.39 -8.59
C TRP A 15 16.22 -1.03 -10.00
N GLY A 16 15.12 -1.63 -10.45
CA GLY A 16 14.44 -1.30 -11.69
C GLY A 16 13.03 -0.80 -11.48
N MET A 17 12.46 -0.12 -12.46
CA MET A 17 11.05 0.26 -12.47
C MET A 17 10.37 -0.13 -13.77
N VAL A 18 9.10 -0.58 -13.66
CA VAL A 18 8.17 -0.77 -14.79
C VAL A 18 6.98 0.15 -14.60
N GLY A 19 6.75 1.04 -15.58
CA GLY A 19 5.82 2.16 -15.44
C GLY A 19 6.40 3.29 -14.58
N GLY A 20 5.57 4.25 -14.23
CA GLY A 20 5.96 5.36 -13.37
C GLY A 20 6.83 6.43 -14.04
N GLY A 21 6.63 6.68 -15.35
CA GLY A 21 7.28 7.78 -16.07
C GLY A 21 6.96 9.17 -15.51
N LEU A 22 7.43 10.23 -16.19
CA LEU A 22 7.24 11.63 -15.75
C LEU A 22 5.78 12.07 -15.74
N ASP A 23 4.92 11.38 -16.48
CA ASP A 23 3.47 11.56 -16.50
C ASP A 23 2.73 10.88 -15.33
N SER A 24 3.46 10.15 -14.47
CA SER A 24 2.93 9.39 -13.36
C SER A 24 3.30 10.01 -12.00
N LEU A 25 2.28 10.52 -11.29
CA LEU A 25 2.46 11.03 -9.92
C LEU A 25 3.05 9.96 -8.99
N ILE A 26 2.54 8.73 -9.04
CA ILE A 26 3.01 7.66 -8.15
C ILE A 26 4.44 7.23 -8.49
N GLY A 27 4.84 7.30 -9.74
CA GLY A 27 6.21 7.03 -10.16
C GLY A 27 7.23 7.95 -9.50
N GLU A 28 6.91 9.24 -9.38
CA GLU A 28 7.75 10.20 -8.66
C GLU A 28 7.83 9.86 -7.17
N VAL A 29 6.70 9.53 -6.53
CA VAL A 29 6.66 9.12 -5.12
C VAL A 29 7.54 7.90 -4.86
N HIS A 30 7.51 6.89 -5.73
CA HIS A 30 8.39 5.72 -5.63
C HIS A 30 9.87 6.12 -5.71
N ARG A 31 10.22 6.95 -6.71
CA ARG A 31 11.62 7.40 -6.89
C ARG A 31 12.14 8.23 -5.71
N LEU A 32 11.31 9.12 -5.16
CA LEU A 32 11.65 9.89 -3.96
C LEU A 32 11.84 8.96 -2.75
N SER A 33 10.88 8.08 -2.50
CA SER A 33 10.86 7.19 -1.34
C SER A 33 12.01 6.18 -1.34
N ALA A 34 12.33 5.59 -2.48
CA ALA A 34 13.45 4.65 -2.62
C ALA A 34 14.83 5.29 -2.36
N ARG A 35 14.96 6.60 -2.66
CA ARG A 35 16.23 7.34 -2.48
C ARG A 35 16.47 7.83 -1.04
N LEU A 36 15.44 7.94 -0.21
CA LEU A 36 15.53 8.54 1.13
C LEU A 36 16.64 7.95 2.01
N ASP A 37 16.83 6.63 1.97
CA ASP A 37 17.76 5.92 2.86
C ASP A 37 19.03 5.43 2.16
N ASN A 38 19.27 5.87 0.93
CA ASN A 38 20.45 5.47 0.15
C ASN A 38 20.63 3.94 -0.01
N ARG A 39 19.50 3.18 -0.02
CA ARG A 39 19.52 1.72 -0.12
C ARG A 39 19.33 1.18 -1.52
N PHE A 40 18.71 1.96 -2.40
CA PHE A 40 18.39 1.62 -3.78
C PHE A 40 19.13 2.51 -4.76
N GLU A 41 19.52 1.92 -5.88
CA GLU A 41 20.07 2.59 -7.03
C GLU A 41 19.25 2.22 -8.26
N LEU A 42 18.61 3.20 -8.88
CA LEU A 42 17.83 2.98 -10.10
C LEU A 42 18.82 2.75 -11.26
N VAL A 43 18.87 1.51 -11.75
CA VAL A 43 19.84 1.11 -12.78
C VAL A 43 19.19 0.80 -14.12
N ALA A 44 17.89 0.51 -14.15
CA ALA A 44 17.15 0.19 -15.38
C ALA A 44 15.67 0.57 -15.26
N GLY A 45 14.99 0.79 -16.39
CA GLY A 45 13.56 1.06 -16.37
C GLY A 45 12.86 0.85 -17.70
N ALA A 46 11.67 0.25 -17.65
CA ALA A 46 10.64 0.30 -18.69
C ALA A 46 9.58 1.32 -18.24
N LEU A 47 9.95 2.61 -18.24
CA LEU A 47 9.25 3.67 -17.52
C LEU A 47 7.99 4.16 -18.23
N SER A 48 7.90 3.97 -19.54
CA SER A 48 6.71 4.22 -20.36
C SER A 48 6.74 3.34 -21.61
N ILE A 49 5.55 3.03 -22.15
CA ILE A 49 5.40 2.43 -23.47
C ILE A 49 5.59 3.46 -24.59
N ASP A 50 5.50 4.76 -24.26
CA ASP A 50 5.83 5.85 -25.17
C ASP A 50 7.35 6.07 -25.16
N PRO A 51 8.04 5.89 -26.31
CA PRO A 51 9.49 6.01 -26.38
C PRO A 51 10.01 7.42 -26.00
N ALA A 52 9.26 8.49 -26.29
CA ALA A 52 9.66 9.84 -25.95
C ALA A 52 9.60 10.09 -24.44
N ILE A 53 8.50 9.69 -23.79
CA ILE A 53 8.35 9.76 -22.32
C ILE A 53 9.38 8.85 -21.64
N ALA A 54 9.61 7.65 -22.17
CA ALA A 54 10.62 6.72 -21.62
C ALA A 54 12.03 7.33 -21.66
N ALA A 55 12.44 7.91 -22.81
CA ALA A 55 13.73 8.54 -22.98
C ALA A 55 13.90 9.79 -22.09
N GLU A 56 12.90 10.66 -22.03
CA GLU A 56 12.92 11.84 -21.16
C GLU A 56 13.00 11.44 -19.69
N THR A 57 12.21 10.45 -19.27
CA THR A 57 12.25 9.95 -17.89
C THR A 57 13.61 9.34 -17.56
N ALA A 58 14.18 8.56 -18.47
CA ALA A 58 15.51 7.99 -18.29
C ALA A 58 16.59 9.06 -18.13
N ALA A 59 16.54 10.13 -18.95
CA ALA A 59 17.46 11.26 -18.84
C ALA A 59 17.35 11.99 -17.49
N VAL A 60 16.12 12.28 -17.01
CA VAL A 60 15.89 12.90 -15.69
C VAL A 60 16.35 11.98 -14.55
N CYS A 61 16.21 10.67 -14.72
CA CYS A 61 16.65 9.68 -13.73
C CYS A 61 18.15 9.37 -13.82
N LEU A 62 18.89 9.90 -14.77
CA LEU A 62 20.31 9.64 -15.06
C LEU A 62 20.57 8.15 -15.33
N LEU A 63 19.62 7.46 -16.00
CA LEU A 63 19.80 6.09 -16.43
C LEU A 63 20.73 5.99 -17.64
N ASP A 64 21.51 4.92 -17.69
CA ASP A 64 22.20 4.53 -18.91
C ASP A 64 21.16 4.27 -20.01
N THR A 65 21.36 4.87 -21.17
CA THR A 65 20.42 4.76 -22.30
C THR A 65 20.26 3.33 -22.79
N SER A 66 21.27 2.47 -22.61
CA SER A 66 21.23 1.05 -22.93
C SER A 66 20.35 0.22 -21.96
N ARG A 67 19.94 0.83 -20.84
CA ARG A 67 19.09 0.23 -19.80
C ARG A 67 17.72 0.93 -19.66
N SER A 68 17.37 1.76 -20.66
CA SER A 68 16.04 2.36 -20.82
C SER A 68 15.26 1.56 -21.85
N TYR A 69 14.19 0.93 -21.41
CA TYR A 69 13.33 0.03 -22.19
C TYR A 69 11.94 0.63 -22.39
N THR A 70 11.26 0.23 -23.46
CA THR A 70 9.84 0.52 -23.69
C THR A 70 8.96 -0.74 -23.50
N ASP A 71 9.58 -1.91 -23.43
CA ASP A 71 8.93 -3.18 -23.14
C ASP A 71 9.55 -3.81 -21.87
N PHE A 72 8.69 -4.08 -20.89
CA PHE A 72 9.11 -4.72 -19.64
C PHE A 72 9.58 -6.18 -19.83
N ARG A 73 9.16 -6.85 -20.91
CA ARG A 73 9.62 -8.21 -21.24
C ARG A 73 11.05 -8.21 -21.70
N GLU A 74 11.41 -7.26 -22.56
CA GLU A 74 12.79 -7.04 -22.97
C GLU A 74 13.67 -6.66 -21.75
N MET A 75 13.18 -5.76 -20.88
CA MET A 75 13.87 -5.41 -19.65
C MET A 75 14.11 -6.63 -18.76
N ALA A 76 13.10 -7.47 -18.53
CA ALA A 76 13.21 -8.66 -17.68
C ALA A 76 14.24 -9.66 -18.23
N GLU A 77 14.24 -9.88 -19.54
CA GLU A 77 15.20 -10.78 -20.21
C GLU A 77 16.63 -10.26 -20.06
N ARG A 78 16.89 -9.05 -20.58
CA ARG A 78 18.23 -8.48 -20.60
C ARG A 78 18.82 -8.28 -19.22
N GLU A 79 18.01 -7.79 -18.26
CA GLU A 79 18.48 -7.51 -16.90
C GLU A 79 18.77 -8.81 -16.12
N SER A 80 18.04 -9.89 -16.38
CA SER A 80 18.28 -11.18 -15.73
C SER A 80 19.57 -11.88 -16.18
N GLU A 81 20.10 -11.54 -17.35
CA GLU A 81 21.34 -12.10 -17.92
C GLU A 81 22.61 -11.33 -17.52
N ARG A 82 22.45 -10.14 -16.94
CA ARG A 82 23.60 -9.30 -16.56
C ARG A 82 24.12 -9.64 -15.17
N GLU A 83 25.43 -9.59 -14.98
CA GLU A 83 26.06 -9.69 -13.66
C GLU A 83 25.68 -8.50 -12.74
N ASP A 84 25.54 -7.30 -13.34
CA ASP A 84 25.13 -6.08 -12.69
C ASP A 84 23.63 -5.77 -12.87
N GLY A 85 22.83 -6.77 -13.22
CA GLY A 85 21.42 -6.65 -13.51
C GLY A 85 20.55 -6.27 -12.32
N VAL A 86 19.28 -6.00 -12.58
CA VAL A 86 18.26 -5.63 -11.59
C VAL A 86 18.04 -6.76 -10.57
N GLU A 87 18.01 -6.42 -9.29
CA GLU A 87 17.73 -7.36 -8.19
C GLU A 87 16.30 -7.23 -7.65
N VAL A 88 15.75 -6.02 -7.75
CA VAL A 88 14.40 -5.67 -7.28
C VAL A 88 13.74 -4.78 -8.32
N VAL A 89 12.49 -5.06 -8.67
CA VAL A 89 11.71 -4.20 -9.57
C VAL A 89 10.51 -3.61 -8.86
N THR A 90 10.25 -2.32 -9.06
CA THR A 90 8.98 -1.70 -8.70
C THR A 90 8.05 -1.68 -9.89
N ILE A 91 6.82 -2.14 -9.71
CA ILE A 91 5.76 -2.16 -10.71
C ILE A 91 4.76 -1.06 -10.39
N ALA A 92 4.73 -0.03 -11.21
CA ALA A 92 3.86 1.15 -11.09
C ALA A 92 3.03 1.35 -12.39
N THR A 93 2.59 0.24 -12.96
CA THR A 93 1.70 0.18 -14.12
C THR A 93 0.22 0.25 -13.70
N PRO A 94 -0.73 0.34 -14.63
CA PRO A 94 -2.14 0.07 -14.33
C PRO A 94 -2.35 -1.38 -13.82
N PRO A 95 -3.35 -1.62 -12.94
CA PRO A 95 -3.52 -2.89 -12.21
C PRO A 95 -3.66 -4.15 -13.06
N HIS A 96 -4.18 -4.03 -14.29
CA HIS A 96 -4.33 -5.18 -15.19
C HIS A 96 -3.01 -5.81 -15.65
N LEU A 97 -1.88 -5.10 -15.46
CA LEU A 97 -0.54 -5.60 -15.77
C LEU A 97 0.21 -6.15 -14.54
N HIS A 98 -0.26 -5.87 -13.32
CA HIS A 98 0.46 -6.19 -12.10
C HIS A 98 0.81 -7.67 -11.98
N ALA A 99 -0.17 -8.56 -12.24
CA ALA A 99 0.04 -10.00 -12.14
C ALA A 99 1.06 -10.52 -13.18
N GLU A 100 0.91 -10.11 -14.45
CA GLU A 100 1.79 -10.52 -15.53
C GLU A 100 3.24 -10.08 -15.28
N VAL A 101 3.42 -8.79 -15.01
CA VAL A 101 4.75 -8.21 -14.78
C VAL A 101 5.40 -8.83 -13.54
N SER A 102 4.64 -9.00 -12.44
CA SER A 102 5.14 -9.62 -11.22
C SER A 102 5.63 -11.05 -11.45
N LYS A 103 4.83 -11.89 -12.11
CA LYS A 103 5.19 -13.27 -12.42
C LYS A 103 6.44 -13.36 -13.30
N LEU A 104 6.55 -12.49 -14.30
CA LEU A 104 7.69 -12.45 -15.19
C LEU A 104 8.98 -12.17 -14.43
N PHE A 105 9.04 -11.07 -13.66
CA PHE A 105 10.27 -10.71 -12.92
C PHE A 105 10.62 -11.73 -11.84
N LEU A 106 9.64 -12.25 -11.09
CA LEU A 106 9.86 -13.32 -10.11
C LEU A 106 10.42 -14.60 -10.77
N SER A 107 9.97 -14.96 -11.99
CA SER A 107 10.49 -16.11 -12.74
C SER A 107 11.95 -15.94 -13.15
N LYS A 108 12.38 -14.69 -13.38
CA LYS A 108 13.77 -14.31 -13.67
C LYS A 108 14.64 -14.15 -12.41
N GLY A 109 14.10 -14.44 -11.23
CA GLY A 109 14.85 -14.35 -9.98
C GLY A 109 14.95 -12.93 -9.40
N ILE A 110 14.15 -11.99 -9.88
CA ILE A 110 14.10 -10.59 -9.46
C ILE A 110 12.96 -10.42 -8.45
N ASP A 111 13.23 -9.79 -7.31
CA ASP A 111 12.24 -9.52 -6.26
C ASP A 111 11.32 -8.35 -6.66
N VAL A 112 10.09 -8.30 -6.12
CA VAL A 112 9.05 -7.40 -6.61
C VAL A 112 8.49 -6.50 -5.51
N ILE A 113 8.36 -5.21 -5.83
CA ILE A 113 7.54 -4.21 -5.13
C ILE A 113 6.40 -3.84 -6.09
N CYS A 114 5.17 -4.22 -5.75
CA CYS A 114 4.00 -4.02 -6.62
C CYS A 114 3.09 -2.93 -6.08
N GLU A 115 2.63 -2.02 -6.96
CA GLU A 115 1.61 -1.05 -6.61
C GLU A 115 0.25 -1.70 -6.29
N LYS A 116 -0.54 -0.96 -5.52
CA LYS A 116 -1.93 -1.31 -5.20
C LYS A 116 -2.90 -0.82 -6.33
N PRO A 117 -4.08 -1.42 -6.48
CA PRO A 117 -4.48 -2.70 -5.91
C PRO A 117 -3.59 -3.83 -6.43
N LEU A 118 -3.52 -4.96 -5.71
CA LEU A 118 -2.62 -6.06 -6.08
C LEU A 118 -2.78 -6.49 -7.53
N THR A 119 -4.04 -6.62 -7.98
CA THR A 119 -4.42 -7.00 -9.34
C THR A 119 -5.75 -6.34 -9.73
N ARG A 120 -6.21 -6.57 -10.95
CA ARG A 120 -7.54 -6.12 -11.40
C ARG A 120 -8.66 -7.03 -10.87
N THR A 121 -8.45 -8.35 -10.82
CA THR A 121 -9.45 -9.33 -10.36
C THR A 121 -8.93 -10.19 -9.21
N LEU A 122 -9.85 -10.81 -8.46
CA LEU A 122 -9.50 -11.72 -7.37
C LEU A 122 -8.81 -12.99 -7.90
N GLU A 123 -9.22 -13.50 -9.05
CA GLU A 123 -8.62 -14.68 -9.67
C GLU A 123 -7.14 -14.45 -9.98
N GLU A 124 -6.80 -13.30 -10.57
CA GLU A 124 -5.42 -12.88 -10.84
C GLU A 124 -4.61 -12.79 -9.53
N ALA A 125 -5.22 -12.28 -8.45
CA ALA A 125 -4.58 -12.14 -7.14
C ALA A 125 -4.28 -13.49 -6.51
N VAL A 126 -5.24 -14.43 -6.53
CA VAL A 126 -5.08 -15.78 -5.99
C VAL A 126 -4.03 -16.58 -6.78
N GLU A 127 -4.02 -16.40 -8.11
CA GLU A 127 -3.00 -17.04 -8.96
C GLU A 127 -1.60 -16.47 -8.66
N LEU A 128 -1.48 -15.15 -8.47
CA LEU A 128 -0.22 -14.51 -8.10
C LEU A 128 0.24 -14.96 -6.70
N GLU A 129 -0.66 -15.10 -5.74
CA GLU A 129 -0.35 -15.62 -4.41
C GLU A 129 0.27 -17.02 -4.48
N ARG A 130 -0.33 -17.94 -5.25
CA ARG A 130 0.22 -19.29 -5.48
C ARG A 130 1.60 -19.22 -6.11
N PHE A 131 1.75 -18.39 -7.13
CA PHE A 131 3.01 -18.21 -7.84
C PHE A 131 4.13 -17.70 -6.92
N VAL A 132 3.82 -16.76 -6.00
CA VAL A 132 4.77 -16.26 -4.99
C VAL A 132 5.09 -17.35 -3.96
N ALA A 133 4.08 -18.09 -3.49
CA ALA A 133 4.26 -19.17 -2.49
C ALA A 133 5.20 -20.29 -2.99
N GLU A 134 5.20 -20.59 -4.28
CA GLU A 134 6.14 -21.54 -4.92
C GLU A 134 7.59 -21.03 -4.96
N ARG A 135 7.80 -19.75 -4.62
CA ARG A 135 9.12 -19.07 -4.70
C ARG A 135 9.54 -18.45 -3.36
N PRO A 136 9.66 -19.24 -2.27
CA PRO A 136 9.87 -18.72 -0.91
C PRO A 136 11.17 -17.93 -0.74
N LYS A 137 12.11 -18.07 -1.69
CA LYS A 137 13.35 -17.30 -1.72
C LYS A 137 13.17 -15.90 -2.29
N ARG A 138 12.01 -15.60 -2.94
CA ARG A 138 11.72 -14.28 -3.51
C ARG A 138 10.99 -13.42 -2.50
N LEU A 139 11.28 -12.12 -2.55
CA LEU A 139 10.52 -11.11 -1.82
C LEU A 139 9.44 -10.52 -2.73
N PHE A 140 8.27 -10.38 -2.16
CA PHE A 140 7.15 -9.68 -2.77
C PHE A 140 6.52 -8.74 -1.77
N MET A 141 6.34 -7.47 -2.14
CA MET A 141 5.68 -6.46 -1.32
C MET A 141 4.58 -5.76 -2.13
N VAL A 142 3.42 -5.54 -1.50
CA VAL A 142 2.39 -4.62 -2.01
C VAL A 142 2.52 -3.27 -1.35
N THR A 143 2.41 -2.16 -2.09
CA THR A 143 2.62 -0.82 -1.54
C THR A 143 1.39 -0.27 -0.80
N HIS A 144 0.99 -0.92 0.29
CA HIS A 144 0.03 -0.36 1.24
C HIS A 144 0.69 0.76 2.07
N CYS A 145 1.00 1.87 1.40
CA CYS A 145 1.90 2.93 1.87
C CYS A 145 1.53 3.56 3.22
N TYR A 146 0.25 3.65 3.55
CA TYR A 146 -0.17 4.22 4.83
C TYR A 146 0.22 3.39 6.05
N THR A 147 0.55 2.12 5.88
CA THR A 147 1.09 1.28 6.97
C THR A 147 2.52 1.67 7.37
N GLY A 148 3.15 2.55 6.61
CA GLY A 148 4.48 3.08 6.90
C GLY A 148 4.50 4.25 7.89
N TYR A 149 3.38 4.88 8.21
CA TYR A 149 3.34 5.96 9.19
C TYR A 149 3.73 5.48 10.59
N PRO A 150 4.58 6.24 11.33
CA PRO A 150 4.99 5.87 12.68
C PRO A 150 3.83 5.58 13.63
N LEU A 151 2.83 6.47 13.66
CA LEU A 151 1.69 6.32 14.56
C LEU A 151 0.66 5.26 14.13
N VAL A 152 0.66 4.87 12.87
CA VAL A 152 -0.11 3.70 12.40
C VAL A 152 0.53 2.41 12.93
N ARG A 153 1.86 2.32 12.91
CA ARG A 153 2.60 1.19 13.49
C ARG A 153 2.49 1.15 15.02
N GLU A 154 2.52 2.32 15.64
CA GLU A 154 2.25 2.47 17.09
C GLU A 154 0.85 1.95 17.43
N ALA A 155 -0.18 2.38 16.71
CA ALA A 155 -1.55 1.92 16.90
C ALA A 155 -1.67 0.39 16.81
N ARG A 156 -1.06 -0.21 15.78
CA ARG A 156 -0.99 -1.68 15.64
C ARG A 156 -0.34 -2.34 16.86
N ALA A 157 0.81 -1.83 17.30
CA ALA A 157 1.53 -2.39 18.43
C ALA A 157 0.72 -2.28 19.73
N LEU A 158 0.07 -1.15 19.98
CA LEU A 158 -0.82 -0.94 21.14
C LEU A 158 -2.01 -1.90 21.12
N VAL A 159 -2.66 -2.10 19.98
CA VAL A 159 -3.76 -3.08 19.83
C VAL A 159 -3.26 -4.50 20.14
N ARG A 160 -2.16 -4.92 19.51
CA ARG A 160 -1.57 -6.25 19.70
C ARG A 160 -1.15 -6.50 21.15
N ASN A 161 -0.60 -5.47 21.83
CA ASN A 161 -0.16 -5.55 23.22
C ASN A 161 -1.32 -5.45 24.22
N GLY A 162 -2.58 -5.36 23.76
CA GLY A 162 -3.76 -5.38 24.60
C GLY A 162 -4.07 -4.06 25.31
N ALA A 163 -3.50 -2.93 24.86
CA ALA A 163 -3.77 -1.62 25.44
C ALA A 163 -5.26 -1.24 25.44
N LEU A 164 -6.00 -1.71 24.43
CA LEU A 164 -7.45 -1.50 24.30
C LEU A 164 -8.29 -2.62 24.94
N GLY A 165 -7.68 -3.65 25.51
CA GLY A 165 -8.38 -4.88 25.88
C GLY A 165 -8.84 -5.67 24.66
N GLU A 166 -10.00 -6.33 24.74
CA GLU A 166 -10.61 -7.03 23.60
C GLU A 166 -11.19 -6.03 22.62
N VAL A 167 -10.75 -6.09 21.36
CA VAL A 167 -11.29 -5.24 20.28
C VAL A 167 -12.75 -5.64 20.02
N ARG A 168 -13.65 -4.66 19.96
CA ARG A 168 -15.08 -4.82 19.69
C ARG A 168 -15.51 -4.23 18.36
N GLN A 169 -14.93 -3.09 17.97
CA GLN A 169 -15.29 -2.40 16.73
C GLN A 169 -14.04 -1.85 16.02
N VAL A 170 -14.07 -1.90 14.70
CA VAL A 170 -13.05 -1.33 13.80
C VAL A 170 -13.76 -0.47 12.76
N GLU A 171 -13.48 0.82 12.75
CA GLU A 171 -13.97 1.74 11.75
C GLU A 171 -12.80 2.26 10.92
N CYS A 172 -12.98 2.32 9.62
CA CYS A 172 -12.00 2.91 8.71
C CYS A 172 -12.73 3.59 7.55
N ASP A 173 -12.46 4.87 7.35
CA ASP A 173 -13.13 5.69 6.34
C ASP A 173 -12.10 6.31 5.41
N PHE A 174 -12.46 6.49 4.13
CA PHE A 174 -11.68 7.29 3.19
C PHE A 174 -12.60 8.15 2.31
N PRO A 175 -13.20 9.19 2.88
CA PRO A 175 -13.90 10.21 2.08
C PRO A 175 -12.90 11.09 1.34
N SER A 176 -13.18 11.35 0.06
CA SER A 176 -12.39 12.21 -0.83
C SER A 176 -13.33 12.99 -1.72
N GLY A 177 -13.09 14.28 -1.93
CA GLY A 177 -13.90 15.16 -2.76
C GLY A 177 -13.30 15.60 -4.10
N PRO A 178 -11.97 15.49 -4.34
CA PRO A 178 -11.37 16.01 -5.57
C PRO A 178 -11.90 15.41 -6.88
N PHE A 179 -12.54 14.26 -6.83
CA PHE A 179 -13.11 13.57 -8.00
C PHE A 179 -14.62 13.77 -8.19
N MET A 180 -15.26 14.62 -7.37
CA MET A 180 -16.69 14.88 -7.46
C MET A 180 -17.09 15.72 -8.68
N THR A 181 -16.23 16.58 -9.16
CA THR A 181 -16.46 17.39 -10.35
C THR A 181 -15.97 16.66 -11.58
N GLU A 182 -16.80 16.22 -12.24
CA GLU A 182 -16.89 15.58 -12.88
C GLU A 182 -17.03 15.27 -14.14
N ASN A 183 -17.48 15.74 -14.87
CA ASN A 183 -17.61 15.78 -16.32
C ASN A 183 -16.55 16.62 -17.04
N SER A 184 -15.42 16.98 -16.44
CA SER A 184 -14.31 17.48 -17.21
C SER A 184 -13.81 16.34 -18.13
N ASP A 185 -13.57 16.60 -19.39
CA ASP A 185 -13.00 15.64 -20.36
C ASP A 185 -11.75 14.92 -19.81
N ARG A 186 -11.04 15.56 -18.90
CA ARG A 186 -9.92 15.03 -18.18
C ARG A 186 -10.32 13.84 -17.28
N ASN A 187 -11.42 13.93 -16.53
CA ASN A 187 -11.85 12.88 -15.60
C ASN A 187 -12.56 11.72 -16.31
N ARG A 188 -13.33 11.98 -17.35
CA ARG A 188 -13.96 10.93 -18.17
C ARG A 188 -12.92 10.06 -18.88
N ARG A 189 -11.81 10.64 -19.32
CA ARG A 189 -10.73 9.94 -20.05
C ARG A 189 -9.69 9.33 -19.13
N HIS A 190 -9.71 9.66 -17.83
CA HIS A 190 -8.73 9.13 -16.91
C HIS A 190 -8.96 7.64 -16.71
N TRP A 191 -7.91 6.84 -16.91
CA TRP A 191 -7.97 5.37 -16.85
C TRP A 191 -8.60 4.82 -15.55
N ARG A 192 -8.48 5.55 -14.42
CA ARG A 192 -9.05 5.19 -13.12
C ARG A 192 -10.57 5.09 -13.11
N PHE A 193 -11.27 5.83 -13.97
CA PHE A 193 -12.73 5.83 -14.07
C PHE A 193 -13.25 5.07 -15.28
N ARG A 194 -12.38 4.32 -15.94
CA ARG A 194 -12.71 3.49 -17.10
C ARG A 194 -12.85 2.04 -16.65
N PRO A 195 -14.06 1.43 -16.75
CA PRO A 195 -14.30 0.06 -16.28
C PRO A 195 -13.39 -0.99 -16.90
N GLU A 196 -12.92 -0.76 -18.13
CA GLU A 196 -12.01 -1.68 -18.82
C GLU A 196 -10.64 -1.80 -18.15
N PHE A 197 -10.20 -0.79 -17.39
CA PHE A 197 -8.92 -0.79 -16.67
C PHE A 197 -9.05 -1.16 -15.19
N MET A 198 -10.11 -0.67 -14.53
CA MET A 198 -10.27 -0.77 -13.08
C MET A 198 -11.48 -1.60 -12.63
N GLY A 199 -12.35 -2.04 -13.56
CA GLY A 199 -13.66 -2.57 -13.23
C GLY A 199 -14.64 -1.48 -12.80
N LYS A 200 -15.92 -1.86 -12.61
CA LYS A 200 -16.94 -0.93 -12.07
C LYS A 200 -16.66 -0.54 -10.62
N GLU A 201 -15.92 -1.36 -9.91
CA GLU A 201 -15.54 -1.22 -8.51
C GLU A 201 -14.26 -0.38 -8.33
N ALA A 202 -13.96 0.53 -9.24
CA ALA A 202 -12.75 1.39 -9.24
C ALA A 202 -12.47 2.07 -7.89
N ILE A 203 -13.51 2.43 -7.13
CA ILE A 203 -13.39 3.03 -5.80
C ILE A 203 -12.62 2.13 -4.82
N PHE A 204 -12.75 0.81 -4.92
CA PHE A 204 -11.98 -0.11 -4.10
C PHE A 204 -10.50 -0.11 -4.48
N GLY A 205 -10.17 -0.09 -5.77
CA GLY A 205 -8.79 -0.04 -6.25
C GLY A 205 -8.05 1.23 -5.82
N GLU A 206 -8.77 2.35 -5.72
CA GLU A 206 -8.15 3.64 -5.33
C GLU A 206 -8.13 3.84 -3.81
N VAL A 207 -9.29 3.93 -3.15
CA VAL A 207 -9.37 4.24 -1.72
C VAL A 207 -9.65 3.02 -0.87
N GLY A 208 -10.38 2.03 -1.38
CA GLY A 208 -10.75 0.82 -0.65
C GLY A 208 -9.55 -0.06 -0.31
N ALA A 209 -8.57 -0.20 -1.22
CA ALA A 209 -7.34 -0.93 -0.95
C ALA A 209 -6.62 -0.42 0.31
N HIS A 210 -6.56 0.90 0.45
CA HIS A 210 -5.95 1.54 1.60
C HIS A 210 -6.77 1.36 2.87
N THR A 211 -8.10 1.55 2.77
CA THR A 211 -9.02 1.46 3.91
C THR A 211 -9.06 0.05 4.49
N ILE A 212 -9.19 -0.97 3.62
CA ILE A 212 -9.24 -2.37 4.04
C ILE A 212 -7.90 -2.82 4.63
N SER A 213 -6.79 -2.51 3.94
CA SER A 213 -5.46 -2.87 4.43
C SER A 213 -5.12 -2.17 5.75
N MET A 214 -5.55 -0.91 5.93
CA MET A 214 -5.37 -0.16 7.17
C MET A 214 -6.13 -0.79 8.33
N ALA A 215 -7.41 -1.10 8.15
CA ALA A 215 -8.23 -1.73 9.18
C ALA A 215 -7.65 -3.08 9.61
N GLN A 216 -7.20 -3.88 8.65
CA GLN A 216 -6.56 -5.17 8.86
C GLN A 216 -5.21 -5.03 9.58
N PHE A 217 -4.38 -4.10 9.11
CA PHE A 217 -3.06 -3.85 9.68
C PHE A 217 -3.15 -3.43 11.15
N VAL A 218 -4.01 -2.46 11.47
CA VAL A 218 -4.11 -1.92 12.83
C VAL A 218 -4.80 -2.89 13.78
N SER A 219 -5.91 -3.51 13.35
CA SER A 219 -6.68 -4.42 14.22
C SER A 219 -6.03 -5.81 14.36
N GLY A 220 -5.18 -6.21 13.40
CA GLY A 220 -4.66 -7.57 13.30
C GLY A 220 -5.73 -8.61 12.94
N LYS A 221 -6.90 -8.18 12.45
CA LYS A 221 -8.04 -9.04 12.15
C LYS A 221 -8.40 -8.97 10.67
N THR A 222 -8.73 -10.11 10.09
CA THR A 222 -9.28 -10.24 8.73
C THR A 222 -10.78 -10.40 8.80
N PRO A 223 -11.58 -9.65 8.03
CA PRO A 223 -13.04 -9.82 8.01
C PRO A 223 -13.42 -11.19 7.44
N ILE A 224 -14.55 -11.73 7.90
CA ILE A 224 -15.10 -13.02 7.48
C ILE A 224 -16.42 -12.88 6.70
N ALA A 225 -17.06 -11.71 6.76
CA ALA A 225 -18.25 -11.40 5.98
C ALA A 225 -18.37 -9.88 5.78
N VAL A 226 -19.01 -9.50 4.68
CA VAL A 226 -19.31 -8.11 4.32
C VAL A 226 -20.78 -7.96 3.88
N SER A 227 -21.37 -6.82 4.23
CA SER A 227 -22.60 -6.28 3.66
C SER A 227 -22.28 -4.91 3.11
N ALA A 228 -22.63 -4.63 1.86
CA ALA A 228 -22.25 -3.39 1.17
C ALA A 228 -23.40 -2.76 0.40
N SER A 229 -23.41 -1.42 0.39
CA SER A 229 -24.22 -0.59 -0.50
C SER A 229 -23.27 0.31 -1.30
N MET A 230 -23.35 0.25 -2.62
CA MET A 230 -22.49 1.00 -3.53
C MET A 230 -23.34 1.84 -4.47
N SER A 231 -22.93 3.07 -4.73
CA SER A 231 -23.71 4.04 -5.52
C SER A 231 -22.83 4.75 -6.55
N ILE A 232 -23.46 5.23 -7.61
CA ILE A 232 -22.90 6.17 -8.57
C ILE A 232 -23.67 7.47 -8.37
N LEU A 233 -23.02 8.46 -7.77
CA LEU A 233 -23.63 9.75 -7.41
C LEU A 233 -23.24 10.87 -8.39
N THR A 234 -22.16 10.69 -9.15
CA THR A 234 -21.73 11.63 -10.19
C THR A 234 -22.43 11.32 -11.51
N GLU A 235 -23.10 12.30 -12.08
CA GLU A 235 -23.78 12.16 -13.37
C GLU A 235 -22.83 11.75 -14.50
N GLY A 236 -23.23 10.73 -15.28
CA GLY A 236 -22.47 10.20 -16.40
C GLY A 236 -21.22 9.40 -16.05
N ARG A 237 -21.00 9.06 -14.77
CA ARG A 237 -19.96 8.12 -14.34
C ARG A 237 -20.43 6.68 -14.52
N GLU A 238 -19.52 5.78 -14.90
CA GLU A 238 -19.82 4.36 -15.11
C GLU A 238 -19.29 3.47 -13.99
N THR A 239 -18.41 4.03 -13.12
CA THR A 239 -17.82 3.33 -11.96
C THR A 239 -18.46 3.83 -10.67
N PHE A 240 -18.56 2.95 -9.67
CA PHE A 240 -19.01 3.36 -8.33
C PHE A 240 -18.10 4.44 -7.75
N ASP A 241 -18.67 5.44 -7.11
CA ASP A 241 -18.00 6.58 -6.51
C ASP A 241 -18.34 6.82 -5.04
N ASP A 242 -19.25 6.01 -4.48
CA ASP A 242 -19.53 5.95 -3.06
C ASP A 242 -19.83 4.51 -2.64
N ALA A 243 -19.36 4.10 -1.45
CA ALA A 243 -19.60 2.78 -0.91
C ALA A 243 -19.60 2.77 0.62
N HIS A 244 -20.60 2.11 1.21
CA HIS A 244 -20.72 1.85 2.63
C HIS A 244 -20.67 0.36 2.89
N LEU A 245 -19.79 -0.08 3.80
CA LEU A 245 -19.59 -1.47 4.15
C LEU A 245 -19.81 -1.70 5.65
N LEU A 246 -20.51 -2.77 5.97
CA LEU A 246 -20.51 -3.39 7.29
C LEU A 246 -19.71 -4.68 7.22
N LEU A 247 -18.88 -4.93 8.22
CA LEU A 247 -17.95 -6.05 8.25
C LEU A 247 -18.14 -6.87 9.53
N ARG A 248 -17.99 -8.18 9.41
CA ARG A 248 -17.87 -9.10 10.56
C ARG A 248 -16.47 -9.67 10.59
N TYR A 249 -15.89 -9.69 11.77
CA TYR A 249 -14.61 -10.31 12.05
C TYR A 249 -14.77 -11.47 13.02
N PRO A 250 -13.76 -12.37 13.11
CA PRO A 250 -13.78 -13.44 14.11
C PRO A 250 -13.95 -12.90 15.54
N GLY A 251 -14.65 -13.65 16.38
CA GLY A 251 -14.87 -13.28 17.78
C GLY A 251 -15.97 -12.24 18.00
N GLY A 252 -16.87 -12.04 17.02
CA GLY A 252 -18.00 -11.11 17.15
C GLY A 252 -17.64 -9.64 16.99
N VAL A 253 -16.43 -9.33 16.53
CA VAL A 253 -16.00 -7.96 16.26
C VAL A 253 -16.73 -7.44 15.01
N LEU A 254 -17.22 -6.20 15.07
CA LEU A 254 -17.90 -5.53 13.98
C LEU A 254 -17.01 -4.47 13.33
N GLY A 255 -17.20 -4.23 12.03
CA GLY A 255 -16.53 -3.17 11.31
C GLY A 255 -17.46 -2.32 10.49
N ARG A 256 -17.03 -1.10 10.23
CA ARG A 256 -17.68 -0.15 9.33
C ARG A 256 -16.63 0.53 8.47
N MET A 257 -16.95 0.70 7.17
CA MET A 257 -16.14 1.48 6.24
C MET A 257 -17.02 2.39 5.41
N TRP A 258 -16.52 3.58 5.14
CA TRP A 258 -17.06 4.51 4.17
C TRP A 258 -15.97 4.92 3.19
N LEU A 259 -16.24 4.70 1.91
CA LEU A 259 -15.38 5.06 0.78
C LEU A 259 -16.14 6.06 -0.07
N SER A 260 -15.54 7.19 -0.41
CA SER A 260 -16.23 8.18 -1.25
C SER A 260 -15.25 8.97 -2.11
N PHE A 261 -15.66 9.22 -3.36
CA PHE A 261 -15.01 10.19 -4.25
C PHE A 261 -15.78 11.51 -4.35
N VAL A 262 -16.94 11.57 -3.70
CA VAL A 262 -17.88 12.70 -3.81
C VAL A 262 -18.11 13.42 -2.48
N ALA A 263 -17.28 13.17 -1.49
CA ALA A 263 -17.34 13.80 -0.18
C ALA A 263 -16.75 15.21 -0.22
N ALA A 264 -17.51 16.18 -0.69
CA ALA A 264 -17.11 17.58 -0.83
C ALA A 264 -16.45 18.13 0.45
N GLY A 265 -15.34 18.85 0.32
CA GLY A 265 -14.60 19.43 1.44
C GLY A 265 -13.62 18.46 2.12
N ASN A 266 -13.51 17.21 1.66
CA ASN A 266 -12.47 16.28 2.09
C ASN A 266 -11.44 16.12 0.96
N ASP A 267 -10.18 16.45 1.22
CA ASP A 267 -9.11 16.25 0.24
C ASP A 267 -8.67 14.79 0.23
N HIS A 268 -8.19 14.27 1.38
CA HIS A 268 -7.78 12.89 1.58
C HIS A 268 -8.13 12.46 3.02
N GLY A 269 -9.31 11.89 3.20
CA GLY A 269 -9.92 11.66 4.50
C GLY A 269 -9.64 10.30 5.14
N LEU A 270 -8.55 9.58 4.79
CA LEU A 270 -8.26 8.29 5.42
C LEU A 270 -8.14 8.44 6.94
N ALA A 271 -8.97 7.70 7.65
CA ALA A 271 -9.00 7.67 9.10
C ALA A 271 -9.36 6.28 9.61
N PHE A 272 -8.88 5.92 10.79
CA PHE A 272 -9.36 4.74 11.50
C PHE A 272 -9.72 5.05 12.96
N ARG A 273 -10.62 4.23 13.51
CA ARG A 273 -10.98 4.17 14.91
C ARG A 273 -11.05 2.70 15.32
N VAL A 274 -10.41 2.35 16.43
CA VAL A 274 -10.50 1.00 17.01
C VAL A 274 -10.99 1.13 18.45
N TYR A 275 -12.07 0.42 18.75
CA TYR A 275 -12.70 0.44 20.08
C TYR A 275 -12.57 -0.94 20.72
N GLY A 276 -12.06 -0.96 21.94
CA GLY A 276 -11.95 -2.17 22.74
C GLY A 276 -12.65 -2.04 24.09
N THR A 277 -12.48 -3.04 24.94
CA THR A 277 -13.10 -3.09 26.27
C THR A 277 -12.45 -2.13 27.28
N LYS A 278 -11.21 -1.68 27.04
CA LYS A 278 -10.45 -0.81 27.96
C LYS A 278 -10.18 0.60 27.40
N GLY A 279 -10.42 0.80 26.09
CA GLY A 279 -10.14 2.10 25.48
C GLY A 279 -10.31 2.10 23.96
N SER A 280 -9.89 3.19 23.35
CA SER A 280 -9.96 3.40 21.90
C SER A 280 -8.71 4.10 21.36
N LEU A 281 -8.50 3.93 20.05
CA LEU A 281 -7.50 4.64 19.25
C LEU A 281 -8.18 5.36 18.09
N ILE A 282 -7.72 6.59 17.79
CA ILE A 282 -8.18 7.38 16.67
C ILE A 282 -6.97 8.01 15.97
N TRP A 283 -6.90 7.83 14.64
CA TRP A 283 -5.88 8.43 13.79
C TRP A 283 -6.50 8.95 12.50
N ARG A 284 -5.96 10.04 11.96
CA ARG A 284 -6.35 10.65 10.69
C ARG A 284 -5.12 10.98 9.86
N GLN A 285 -5.18 10.71 8.57
CA GLN A 285 -4.09 11.01 7.66
C GLN A 285 -3.84 12.51 7.46
N THR A 286 -4.86 13.35 7.62
CA THR A 286 -4.72 14.80 7.56
C THR A 286 -3.96 15.39 8.76
N GLU A 287 -3.83 14.62 9.85
CA GLU A 287 -3.06 14.94 11.05
C GLU A 287 -2.17 13.74 11.42
N PRO A 288 -1.25 13.30 10.54
CA PRO A 288 -0.61 11.99 10.65
C PRO A 288 0.28 11.87 11.91
N ASP A 289 0.75 13.00 12.44
CA ASP A 289 1.59 13.08 13.63
C ASP A 289 0.78 13.13 14.94
N THR A 290 -0.50 12.73 14.89
CA THR A 290 -1.37 12.66 16.06
C THR A 290 -2.11 11.32 16.11
N LEU A 291 -1.89 10.56 17.18
CA LEU A 291 -2.68 9.39 17.53
C LEU A 291 -3.34 9.65 18.89
N LEU A 292 -4.66 9.62 18.94
CA LEU A 292 -5.39 9.74 20.21
C LEU A 292 -5.58 8.35 20.81
N LEU A 293 -5.08 8.16 22.03
CA LEU A 293 -5.32 6.98 22.85
C LEU A 293 -6.20 7.40 24.04
N GLN A 294 -7.34 6.76 24.20
CA GLN A 294 -8.25 7.05 25.30
C GLN A 294 -8.59 5.77 26.07
N HIS A 295 -8.20 5.73 27.32
CA HIS A 295 -8.62 4.68 28.24
C HIS A 295 -9.93 5.04 28.94
N VAL A 296 -10.75 4.02 29.22
CA VAL A 296 -11.99 4.22 29.97
C VAL A 296 -11.70 4.88 31.31
N GLY A 297 -12.41 5.95 31.62
CA GLY A 297 -12.28 6.70 32.87
C GLY A 297 -11.02 7.59 33.01
N ARG A 298 -10.29 7.79 31.88
CA ARG A 298 -9.11 8.68 31.86
C ARG A 298 -9.24 9.72 30.76
N PRO A 299 -8.59 10.88 30.86
CA PRO A 299 -8.45 11.83 29.79
C PRO A 299 -7.78 11.16 28.56
N ALA A 300 -8.09 11.66 27.36
CA ALA A 300 -7.42 11.22 26.15
C ALA A 300 -5.94 11.63 26.15
N GLU A 301 -5.08 10.72 25.76
CA GLU A 301 -3.66 10.96 25.54
C GLU A 301 -3.41 11.21 24.05
N ARG A 302 -2.63 12.24 23.76
CA ARG A 302 -2.13 12.52 22.42
C ARG A 302 -0.72 11.97 22.29
N LEU A 303 -0.56 10.91 21.50
CA LEU A 303 0.75 10.39 21.12
C LEU A 303 1.23 11.13 19.88
N ILE A 304 2.53 11.46 19.86
CA ILE A 304 3.21 12.13 18.74
C ILE A 304 4.50 11.35 18.41
N PRO A 305 4.98 11.40 17.15
CA PRO A 305 6.20 10.71 16.75
C PRO A 305 7.43 11.38 17.36
N GLY A 306 8.58 10.72 17.27
CA GLY A 306 9.88 11.27 17.65
C GLY A 306 10.27 11.10 19.12
N HIS A 307 9.45 10.48 19.96
CA HIS A 307 9.72 10.23 21.38
C HIS A 307 10.01 8.74 21.65
N PRO A 308 11.28 8.32 21.78
CA PRO A 308 11.64 6.91 21.97
C PRO A 308 11.04 6.28 23.24
N ASP A 309 10.92 7.07 24.32
CA ASP A 309 10.43 6.58 25.62
C ASP A 309 8.90 6.52 25.71
N ARG A 310 8.18 7.00 24.68
CA ARG A 310 6.71 7.08 24.67
C ARG A 310 6.07 6.21 23.60
N LEU A 311 6.87 5.70 22.67
CA LEU A 311 6.40 4.83 21.60
C LEU A 311 6.90 3.39 21.81
N THR A 312 6.15 2.46 21.29
CA THR A 312 6.62 1.08 21.19
C THR A 312 7.83 0.99 20.25
N PRO A 313 8.60 -0.11 20.31
CA PRO A 313 9.71 -0.32 19.37
C PRO A 313 9.30 -0.22 17.90
N GLU A 314 8.08 -0.66 17.54
CA GLU A 314 7.55 -0.60 16.18
C GLU A 314 7.24 0.83 15.74
N GLY A 315 6.58 1.61 16.59
CA GLY A 315 6.31 3.02 16.32
C GLY A 315 7.60 3.83 16.22
N TRP A 316 8.51 3.65 17.19
CA TRP A 316 9.82 4.32 17.19
C TRP A 316 10.68 3.94 15.96
N HIS A 317 10.72 2.68 15.58
CA HIS A 317 11.48 2.24 14.40
C HIS A 317 11.02 2.96 13.12
N ALA A 318 9.75 3.30 13.02
CA ALA A 318 9.21 4.01 11.88
C ALA A 318 9.50 5.52 11.90
N CYS A 319 9.85 6.12 13.05
CA CYS A 319 10.23 7.52 13.12
C CYS A 319 11.58 7.77 12.44
N ARG A 320 11.66 8.84 11.67
CA ARG A 320 12.85 9.31 10.97
C ARG A 320 13.42 10.59 11.59
N LEU A 321 12.54 11.40 12.15
CA LEU A 321 12.84 12.70 12.71
C LEU A 321 12.63 12.70 14.22
N ARG A 322 13.22 13.69 14.86
CA ARG A 322 13.03 13.93 16.29
C ARG A 322 11.66 14.59 16.54
N GLU A 323 11.27 14.61 17.81
CA GLU A 323 10.06 15.29 18.25
C GLU A 323 9.94 16.71 17.71
N GLY A 324 8.71 17.12 17.42
CA GLY A 324 8.39 18.44 16.87
C GLY A 324 8.63 18.61 15.36
N HIS A 325 9.12 17.59 14.66
CA HIS A 325 9.28 17.61 13.20
C HIS A 325 8.19 16.73 12.57
N PRO A 326 7.34 17.28 11.68
CA PRO A 326 6.29 16.51 11.04
C PRO A 326 6.84 15.50 10.02
N GLU A 327 6.26 14.30 10.01
CA GLU A 327 6.56 13.25 9.07
C GLU A 327 5.35 12.96 8.17
N GLY A 328 5.52 13.18 6.86
CA GLY A 328 4.45 13.09 5.87
C GLY A 328 4.46 11.83 5.03
N TYR A 329 3.63 11.85 3.99
CA TYR A 329 3.33 10.73 3.10
C TYR A 329 4.57 10.08 2.46
N VAL A 330 5.50 10.88 1.93
CA VAL A 330 6.72 10.37 1.28
C VAL A 330 7.63 9.65 2.29
N LEU A 331 7.73 10.15 3.53
CA LEU A 331 8.52 9.51 4.58
C LEU A 331 7.90 8.17 5.02
N ALA A 332 6.57 8.12 5.14
CA ALA A 332 5.84 6.88 5.42
C ALA A 332 6.02 5.86 4.28
N PHE A 333 5.91 6.28 3.03
CA PHE A 333 6.16 5.44 1.88
C PHE A 333 7.61 4.93 1.87
N GLY A 334 8.58 5.80 2.19
CA GLY A 334 10.00 5.47 2.35
C GLY A 334 10.26 4.41 3.43
N ASN A 335 9.43 4.35 4.48
CA ASN A 335 9.53 3.30 5.49
C ASN A 335 9.27 1.91 4.92
N LEU A 336 8.37 1.75 3.95
CA LEU A 336 8.18 0.47 3.25
C LEU A 336 9.42 0.07 2.46
N TYR A 337 10.01 1.01 1.72
CA TYR A 337 11.25 0.78 0.99
C TYR A 337 12.42 0.40 1.91
N ARG A 338 12.55 1.10 3.04
CA ARG A 338 13.57 0.79 4.04
C ARG A 338 13.40 -0.63 4.57
N ASP A 339 12.19 -1.00 4.97
CA ASP A 339 11.90 -2.31 5.55
C ASP A 339 12.07 -3.43 4.52
N PHE A 340 11.69 -3.19 3.26
CA PHE A 340 11.96 -4.11 2.17
C PHE A 340 13.47 -4.32 1.97
N ALA A 341 14.24 -3.23 1.92
CA ALA A 341 15.70 -3.31 1.75
C ALA A 341 16.37 -4.02 2.92
N ASP A 342 15.97 -3.73 4.16
CA ASP A 342 16.53 -4.40 5.33
C ASP A 342 16.19 -5.90 5.36
N THR A 343 14.98 -6.28 4.94
CA THR A 343 14.60 -7.68 4.74
C THR A 343 15.43 -8.34 3.63
N PHE A 344 15.63 -7.64 2.51
CA PHE A 344 16.47 -8.11 1.40
C PHE A 344 17.92 -8.35 1.85
N PHE A 345 18.53 -7.37 2.51
CA PHE A 345 19.90 -7.48 3.00
C PHE A 345 20.05 -8.62 4.02
N ALA A 346 19.13 -8.70 4.99
CA ALA A 346 19.17 -9.75 6.00
C ALA A 346 19.10 -11.15 5.38
N ARG A 347 18.21 -11.37 4.41
CA ARG A 347 18.12 -12.66 3.67
C ARG A 347 19.41 -12.96 2.90
N LYS A 348 19.98 -11.98 2.20
CA LYS A 348 21.23 -12.16 1.43
C LYS A 348 22.44 -12.46 2.33
N LEU A 349 22.45 -11.90 3.54
CA LEU A 349 23.51 -12.09 4.52
C LEU A 349 23.27 -13.30 5.45
N GLY A 350 22.14 -14.00 5.33
CA GLY A 350 21.77 -15.10 6.22
C GLY A 350 21.53 -14.65 7.68
N GLN A 351 21.13 -13.39 7.89
CA GLN A 351 20.87 -12.82 9.21
C GLN A 351 19.40 -12.92 9.57
N THR A 352 19.11 -13.16 10.85
CA THR A 352 17.78 -13.05 11.42
C THR A 352 17.46 -11.60 11.79
N PHE A 353 16.19 -11.21 11.71
CA PHE A 353 15.71 -9.88 12.09
C PHE A 353 14.35 -9.99 12.79
N ASP A 354 14.00 -8.95 13.53
CA ASP A 354 12.68 -8.88 14.17
C ASP A 354 11.61 -8.49 13.15
N GLU A 355 10.84 -9.47 12.68
CA GLU A 355 9.77 -9.27 11.69
C GLU A 355 8.69 -8.27 12.15
N ARG A 356 8.59 -7.99 13.45
CA ARG A 356 7.66 -6.99 13.97
C ARG A 356 8.07 -5.58 13.56
N LEU A 357 9.40 -5.33 13.49
CA LEU A 357 9.96 -4.03 13.12
C LEU A 357 9.99 -3.84 11.60
N PHE A 358 10.28 -4.91 10.84
CA PHE A 358 10.47 -4.88 9.38
C PHE A 358 9.28 -5.48 8.63
N ARG A 359 8.07 -5.11 9.02
CA ARG A 359 6.87 -5.67 8.39
C ARG A 359 6.58 -4.97 7.06
N ILE A 360 6.78 -5.71 5.99
CA ILE A 360 6.32 -5.34 4.65
C ILE A 360 4.93 -5.95 4.39
N PRO A 361 4.01 -5.21 3.74
CA PRO A 361 2.75 -5.79 3.27
C PRO A 361 3.02 -6.86 2.21
N THR A 362 2.41 -8.02 2.39
CA THR A 362 2.66 -9.23 1.58
C THR A 362 1.64 -9.38 0.44
N VAL A 363 1.86 -10.38 -0.42
CA VAL A 363 0.86 -10.77 -1.43
C VAL A 363 -0.46 -11.19 -0.78
N GLN A 364 -0.43 -11.85 0.39
CA GLN A 364 -1.61 -12.25 1.15
C GLN A 364 -2.42 -11.04 1.61
N ASP A 365 -1.75 -9.98 2.08
CA ASP A 365 -2.43 -8.73 2.45
C ASP A 365 -3.17 -8.14 1.25
N GLY A 366 -2.57 -8.19 0.05
CA GLY A 366 -3.21 -7.79 -1.21
C GLY A 366 -4.40 -8.67 -1.59
N VAL A 367 -4.26 -10.00 -1.50
CA VAL A 367 -5.36 -10.94 -1.78
C VAL A 367 -6.54 -10.72 -0.85
N HIS A 368 -6.28 -10.46 0.44
CA HIS A 368 -7.35 -10.15 1.39
C HIS A 368 -8.14 -8.91 0.99
N THR A 369 -7.48 -7.85 0.50
CA THR A 369 -8.19 -6.67 0.02
C THR A 369 -9.07 -7.01 -1.18
N MET A 370 -8.58 -7.81 -2.13
CA MET A 370 -9.33 -8.25 -3.31
C MET A 370 -10.54 -9.13 -2.95
N ARG A 371 -10.43 -9.99 -1.93
CA ARG A 371 -11.58 -10.78 -1.44
C ARG A 371 -12.69 -9.89 -0.90
N VAL A 372 -12.35 -8.83 -0.15
CA VAL A 372 -13.35 -7.88 0.34
C VAL A 372 -14.02 -7.12 -0.83
N TYR A 373 -13.26 -6.77 -1.89
CA TYR A 373 -13.84 -6.14 -3.09
C TYR A 373 -14.90 -7.02 -3.74
N GLU A 374 -14.52 -8.25 -4.03
CA GLU A 374 -15.39 -9.22 -4.70
C GLU A 374 -16.65 -9.47 -3.87
N ALA A 375 -16.50 -9.72 -2.56
CA ALA A 375 -17.63 -9.94 -1.67
C ALA A 375 -18.52 -8.70 -1.51
N ALA A 376 -17.94 -7.49 -1.49
CA ALA A 376 -18.73 -6.24 -1.45
C ALA A 376 -19.53 -6.02 -2.75
N ALA A 377 -18.94 -6.30 -3.91
CA ALA A 377 -19.64 -6.25 -5.20
C ALA A 377 -20.82 -7.24 -5.23
N GLN A 378 -20.59 -8.48 -4.80
CA GLN A 378 -21.64 -9.49 -4.70
C GLN A 378 -22.74 -9.11 -3.70
N SER A 379 -22.38 -8.51 -2.57
CA SER A 379 -23.34 -8.01 -1.57
C SER A 379 -24.22 -6.92 -2.16
N ASN A 380 -23.62 -5.95 -2.83
CA ASN A 380 -24.35 -4.86 -3.49
C ASN A 380 -25.34 -5.37 -4.55
N GLN A 381 -24.91 -6.33 -5.39
CA GLN A 381 -25.79 -6.99 -6.37
C GLN A 381 -26.97 -7.73 -5.71
N ARG A 382 -26.83 -8.16 -4.46
CA ARG A 382 -27.85 -8.84 -3.66
C ARG A 382 -28.51 -7.91 -2.64
N SER A 383 -28.64 -6.62 -2.99
CA SER A 383 -29.30 -5.59 -2.18
C SER A 383 -28.78 -5.51 -0.73
N GLY A 384 -27.45 -5.60 -0.55
CA GLY A 384 -26.80 -5.47 0.74
C GLY A 384 -26.81 -6.73 1.61
N SER A 385 -27.16 -7.89 1.06
CA SER A 385 -27.11 -9.15 1.82
C SER A 385 -25.69 -9.50 2.23
N TRP A 386 -25.53 -10.11 3.41
CA TRP A 386 -24.22 -10.57 3.88
C TRP A 386 -23.60 -11.61 2.94
N VAL A 387 -22.34 -11.42 2.58
CA VAL A 387 -21.52 -12.36 1.80
C VAL A 387 -20.32 -12.76 2.64
N ASN A 388 -20.03 -14.05 2.74
CA ASN A 388 -18.85 -14.60 3.40
C ASN A 388 -17.61 -14.42 2.51
N LEU A 389 -16.44 -14.24 3.15
CA LEU A 389 -15.13 -14.06 2.51
C LEU A 389 -14.35 -15.37 2.44
#